data_265b27d5c64687fc2d9ead9ee50bb956
#
_entry.id   265b27d5c64687fc2d9ead9ee50bb956
#
_cell.length_a   1.000
_cell.length_b   1.000
_cell.length_c   1.000
_cell.angle_alpha   90.00
_cell.angle_beta   90.00
_cell.angle_gamma   90.00
#
_symmetry.space_group_name_H-M   'P 1'
#
loop_
_entity.id
_entity.type
_entity.pdbx_description
1 polymer ?
#
loop_
_entity_poly.entity_id
_entity_poly.type
_entity_poly.pdbx_seq_one_letter_code
_entity_poly.pdbx_strand_id
1 'polypeptide(L)'
;MLKVCISGGPGSGKSSAQSVLMQQLAERGYKTLFCPETATELILNGIVPGDTISLEEFQKFVLDKQLAKEKLYEEIAEYYNKDKLVILYDRGLCDQMAYISKDKFEKMLKERNMTLSDAYNHYDCVFHLVTAAKGAPEFYVWNDPSKEDCGNNAARSESPEEAIIKDEKTLEAWIGHPHLRVFDNTTNFEGKLKRITDELFTVLGEPIPKEIERKFLIKKPTIEEINTLGYISKSNIILTYLYS
;
A
#
# COMPACT_ATOMS: atom_id res chain seq x y z
N MET A 1 15.74 -4.60 10.24
CA MET A 1 15.16 -4.28 8.91
C MET A 1 13.87 -5.05 8.77
N LEU A 2 12.81 -4.41 8.32
CA LEU A 2 11.50 -5.02 8.05
C LEU A 2 11.15 -4.88 6.57
N LYS A 3 10.73 -5.97 5.92
CA LYS A 3 10.31 -6.03 4.51
C LYS A 3 8.78 -6.16 4.43
N VAL A 4 8.11 -5.10 3.98
CA VAL A 4 6.63 -5.02 3.93
C VAL A 4 6.17 -4.96 2.48
N CYS A 5 5.38 -5.93 2.06
CA CYS A 5 4.69 -5.90 0.78
C CYS A 5 3.32 -5.23 0.93
N ILE A 6 3.05 -4.21 0.13
CA ILE A 6 1.73 -3.58 0.03
C ILE A 6 1.04 -4.13 -1.22
N SER A 7 0.07 -4.99 -1.01
CA SER A 7 -0.70 -5.67 -2.06
C SER A 7 -2.14 -5.17 -2.11
N GLY A 8 -2.89 -5.54 -3.13
CA GLY A 8 -4.30 -5.22 -3.29
C GLY A 8 -4.69 -4.87 -4.71
N GLY A 9 -5.97 -4.96 -5.01
CA GLY A 9 -6.55 -4.73 -6.33
C GLY A 9 -6.47 -3.27 -6.81
N PRO A 10 -6.99 -3.02 -8.01
CA PRO A 10 -7.15 -1.65 -8.52
C PRO A 10 -8.01 -0.80 -7.57
N GLY A 11 -7.64 0.46 -7.37
CA GLY A 11 -8.42 1.37 -6.52
C GLY A 11 -8.43 1.03 -5.02
N SER A 12 -7.52 0.20 -4.52
CA SER A 12 -7.45 -0.18 -3.09
C SER A 12 -6.84 0.89 -2.17
N GLY A 13 -6.24 1.94 -2.74
CA GLY A 13 -5.61 3.02 -1.98
C GLY A 13 -4.14 2.78 -1.63
N LYS A 14 -3.43 1.85 -2.31
CA LYS A 14 -2.01 1.52 -2.06
C LYS A 14 -1.11 2.75 -2.05
N SER A 15 -1.14 3.57 -3.09
CA SER A 15 -0.27 4.75 -3.19
C SER A 15 -0.46 5.75 -2.05
N SER A 16 -1.71 5.96 -1.63
CA SER A 16 -2.01 6.80 -0.47
C SER A 16 -1.51 6.18 0.83
N ALA A 17 -1.71 4.87 1.01
CA ALA A 17 -1.21 4.15 2.17
C ALA A 17 0.32 4.21 2.24
N GLN A 18 1.02 3.98 1.13
CA GLN A 18 2.47 4.08 1.05
C GLN A 18 2.97 5.45 1.46
N SER A 19 2.35 6.53 0.95
CA SER A 19 2.72 7.91 1.31
C SER A 19 2.55 8.17 2.81
N VAL A 20 1.43 7.75 3.39
CA VAL A 20 1.17 7.90 4.83
C VAL A 20 2.15 7.08 5.67
N LEU A 21 2.39 5.81 5.29
CA LEU A 21 3.33 4.95 6.00
C LEU A 21 4.76 5.52 5.98
N MET A 22 5.23 6.02 4.83
CA MET A 22 6.55 6.63 4.71
C MET A 22 6.68 7.88 5.60
N GLN A 23 5.65 8.72 5.66
CA GLN A 23 5.62 9.87 6.54
C GLN A 23 5.66 9.47 8.00
N GLN A 24 4.79 8.55 8.42
CA GLN A 24 4.68 8.09 9.80
C GLN A 24 5.95 7.38 10.28
N LEU A 25 6.60 6.62 9.40
CA LEU A 25 7.89 6.01 9.69
C LEU A 25 8.99 7.06 9.88
N ALA A 26 9.03 8.09 9.01
CA ALA A 26 10.01 9.17 9.11
C ALA A 26 9.85 9.98 10.41
N GLU A 27 8.61 10.27 10.84
CA GLU A 27 8.30 10.96 12.09
C GLU A 27 8.83 10.19 13.33
N ARG A 28 8.99 8.85 13.23
CA ARG A 28 9.54 8.00 14.29
C ARG A 28 11.01 7.62 14.09
N GLY A 29 11.67 8.30 13.15
CA GLY A 29 13.10 8.14 12.90
C GLY A 29 13.47 6.87 12.12
N TYR A 30 12.50 6.23 11.46
CA TYR A 30 12.79 5.15 10.53
C TYR A 30 13.23 5.68 9.16
N LYS A 31 14.21 5.03 8.57
CA LYS A 31 14.50 5.17 7.14
C LYS A 31 13.61 4.22 6.37
N THR A 32 13.01 4.70 5.29
CA THR A 32 12.21 3.89 4.38
C THR A 32 12.88 3.84 3.01
N LEU A 33 13.06 2.63 2.49
CA LEU A 33 13.35 2.40 1.08
C LEU A 33 12.04 1.99 0.41
N PHE A 34 11.69 2.63 -0.69
CA PHE A 34 10.46 2.34 -1.44
C PHE A 34 10.79 1.69 -2.77
N CYS A 35 10.36 0.45 -2.96
CA CYS A 35 10.51 -0.31 -4.20
C CYS A 35 9.22 -0.22 -5.01
N PRO A 36 9.17 0.54 -6.11
CA PRO A 36 7.96 0.77 -6.89
C PRO A 36 7.52 -0.44 -7.70
N GLU A 37 6.24 -0.48 -8.11
CA GLU A 37 5.64 -1.55 -8.90
C GLU A 37 6.38 -1.77 -10.23
N THR A 38 6.77 -3.01 -10.49
CA THR A 38 7.58 -3.36 -11.66
C THR A 38 6.75 -3.43 -12.95
N ALA A 39 5.52 -3.93 -12.88
CA ALA A 39 4.64 -4.06 -14.05
C ALA A 39 4.30 -2.67 -14.62
N THR A 40 3.91 -1.73 -13.77
CA THR A 40 3.64 -0.33 -14.16
C THR A 40 4.85 0.32 -14.81
N GLU A 41 6.06 0.09 -14.28
CA GLU A 41 7.29 0.62 -14.86
C GLU A 41 7.52 0.11 -16.28
N LEU A 42 7.31 -1.20 -16.54
CA LEU A 42 7.43 -1.79 -17.87
C LEU A 42 6.40 -1.23 -18.84
N ILE A 43 5.14 -1.13 -18.41
CA ILE A 43 4.04 -0.61 -19.24
C ILE A 43 4.27 0.86 -19.62
N LEU A 44 4.66 1.70 -18.67
CA LEU A 44 4.95 3.11 -18.92
C LEU A 44 6.14 3.32 -19.89
N ASN A 45 7.05 2.34 -19.95
CA ASN A 45 8.16 2.33 -20.91
C ASN A 45 7.81 1.64 -22.25
N GLY A 46 6.54 1.39 -22.53
CA GLY A 46 6.05 0.88 -23.81
C GLY A 46 6.03 -0.65 -23.93
N ILE A 47 6.29 -1.40 -22.86
CA ILE A 47 6.24 -2.86 -22.89
C ILE A 47 4.85 -3.29 -22.41
N VAL A 48 3.91 -3.43 -23.34
CA VAL A 48 2.49 -3.71 -23.05
C VAL A 48 2.17 -5.16 -23.41
N PRO A 49 1.58 -5.94 -22.48
CA PRO A 49 1.15 -7.32 -22.78
C PRO A 49 -0.04 -7.34 -23.74
N GLY A 50 -0.06 -8.33 -24.63
CA GLY A 50 -1.14 -8.53 -25.60
C GLY A 50 -0.92 -7.86 -26.95
N ASP A 51 0.08 -7.01 -27.10
CA ASP A 51 0.49 -6.42 -28.38
C ASP A 51 1.63 -7.25 -29.01
N THR A 52 2.85 -7.05 -28.54
CA THR A 52 4.05 -7.71 -29.08
C THR A 52 4.41 -8.98 -28.31
N ILE A 53 4.08 -9.02 -27.01
CA ILE A 53 4.39 -10.15 -26.13
C ILE A 53 3.13 -10.69 -25.46
N SER A 54 3.07 -12.01 -25.26
CA SER A 54 1.98 -12.63 -24.53
C SER A 54 1.98 -12.18 -23.06
N LEU A 55 0.81 -12.29 -22.41
CA LEU A 55 0.72 -12.00 -20.95
C LEU A 55 1.68 -12.87 -20.14
N GLU A 56 1.85 -14.15 -20.51
CA GLU A 56 2.76 -15.06 -19.82
C GLU A 56 4.23 -14.61 -19.94
N GLU A 57 4.66 -14.23 -21.14
CA GLU A 57 6.01 -13.70 -21.37
C GLU A 57 6.23 -12.37 -20.62
N PHE A 58 5.23 -11.50 -20.65
CA PHE A 58 5.27 -10.26 -19.87
C PHE A 58 5.48 -10.54 -18.38
N GLN A 59 4.74 -11.49 -17.81
CA GLN A 59 4.88 -11.85 -16.40
C GLN A 59 6.27 -12.46 -16.08
N LYS A 60 6.91 -13.16 -17.03
CA LYS A 60 8.31 -13.62 -16.86
C LYS A 60 9.27 -12.42 -16.75
N PHE A 61 9.11 -11.40 -17.60
CA PHE A 61 9.93 -10.19 -17.52
C PHE A 61 9.65 -9.38 -16.27
N VAL A 62 8.39 -9.31 -15.83
CA VAL A 62 8.03 -8.69 -14.55
C VAL A 62 8.75 -9.41 -13.41
N LEU A 63 8.72 -10.74 -13.36
CA LEU A 63 9.37 -11.53 -12.31
C LEU A 63 10.88 -11.31 -12.29
N ASP A 64 11.56 -11.40 -13.45
CA ASP A 64 13.00 -11.22 -13.54
C ASP A 64 13.44 -9.82 -13.09
N LYS A 65 12.74 -8.80 -13.59
CA LYS A 65 13.04 -7.41 -13.23
C LYS A 65 12.73 -7.13 -11.77
N GLN A 66 11.64 -7.69 -11.24
CA GLN A 66 11.25 -7.52 -9.84
C GLN A 66 12.28 -8.14 -8.91
N LEU A 67 12.69 -9.40 -9.15
CA LEU A 67 13.73 -10.07 -8.36
C LEU A 67 15.06 -9.30 -8.38
N ALA A 68 15.48 -8.84 -9.54
CA ALA A 68 16.73 -8.06 -9.66
C ALA A 68 16.62 -6.71 -8.92
N LYS A 69 15.48 -6.04 -9.01
CA LYS A 69 15.23 -4.77 -8.35
C LYS A 69 15.15 -4.93 -6.83
N GLU A 70 14.42 -5.91 -6.34
CA GLU A 70 14.28 -6.17 -4.91
C GLU A 70 15.63 -6.54 -4.29
N LYS A 71 16.42 -7.38 -4.97
CA LYS A 71 17.80 -7.69 -4.57
C LYS A 71 18.67 -6.43 -4.47
N LEU A 72 18.58 -5.52 -5.44
CA LEU A 72 19.30 -4.26 -5.40
C LEU A 72 18.92 -3.42 -4.17
N TYR A 73 17.62 -3.36 -3.83
CA TYR A 73 17.15 -2.63 -2.64
C TYR A 73 17.66 -3.27 -1.34
N GLU A 74 17.75 -4.60 -1.29
CA GLU A 74 18.31 -5.32 -0.15
C GLU A 74 19.85 -5.07 -0.03
N GLU A 75 20.56 -5.05 -1.15
CA GLU A 75 22.00 -4.71 -1.17
C GLU A 75 22.23 -3.25 -0.69
N ILE A 76 21.40 -2.31 -1.13
CA ILE A 76 21.43 -0.91 -0.66
C ILE A 76 21.14 -0.84 0.84
N ALA A 77 20.20 -1.66 1.33
CA ALA A 77 19.82 -1.69 2.73
C ALA A 77 20.99 -2.07 3.67
N GLU A 78 22.00 -2.79 3.18
CA GLU A 78 23.19 -3.14 3.98
C GLU A 78 23.98 -1.90 4.45
N TYR A 79 23.82 -0.76 3.78
CA TYR A 79 24.50 0.50 4.14
C TYR A 79 23.74 1.32 5.19
N TYR A 80 22.56 0.86 5.64
CA TYR A 80 21.74 1.55 6.62
C TYR A 80 21.68 0.84 7.97
N ASN A 81 21.30 1.58 9.02
CA ASN A 81 21.01 0.97 10.31
C ASN A 81 19.73 0.10 10.20
N LYS A 82 19.91 -1.22 10.29
CA LYS A 82 18.82 -2.19 10.10
C LYS A 82 17.74 -2.13 11.17
N ASP A 83 18.04 -1.64 12.38
CA ASP A 83 17.06 -1.55 13.47
C ASP A 83 16.00 -0.49 13.20
N LYS A 84 16.34 0.51 12.39
CA LYS A 84 15.44 1.63 12.00
C LYS A 84 15.25 1.70 10.48
N LEU A 85 15.17 0.55 9.81
CA LEU A 85 15.00 0.45 8.37
C LEU A 85 13.79 -0.39 8.00
N VAL A 86 12.95 0.15 7.12
CA VAL A 86 11.82 -0.55 6.50
C VAL A 86 11.97 -0.48 4.98
N ILE A 87 11.77 -1.59 4.29
CA ILE A 87 11.61 -1.62 2.83
C ILE A 87 10.12 -1.83 2.55
N LEU A 88 9.50 -0.88 1.85
CA LEU A 88 8.12 -0.99 1.36
C LEU A 88 8.16 -1.40 -0.12
N TYR A 89 7.54 -2.52 -0.44
CA TYR A 89 7.38 -3.01 -1.80
C TYR A 89 5.97 -2.71 -2.31
N ASP A 90 5.86 -2.00 -3.42
CA ASP A 90 4.59 -1.84 -4.13
C ASP A 90 4.34 -3.08 -4.98
N ARG A 91 3.49 -3.95 -4.51
CA ARG A 91 3.27 -5.33 -4.91
C ARG A 91 4.45 -6.26 -4.60
N GLY A 92 4.12 -7.53 -4.44
CA GLY A 92 5.09 -8.59 -4.22
C GLY A 92 5.06 -9.64 -5.33
N LEU A 93 5.98 -10.59 -5.25
CA LEU A 93 6.18 -11.63 -6.27
C LEU A 93 4.88 -12.41 -6.54
N CYS A 94 4.13 -12.74 -5.49
CA CYS A 94 2.92 -13.55 -5.60
C CYS A 94 1.73 -12.82 -6.23
N ASP A 95 1.72 -11.47 -6.28
CA ASP A 95 0.67 -10.69 -6.96
C ASP A 95 0.49 -11.10 -8.44
N GLN A 96 1.53 -11.68 -9.06
CA GLN A 96 1.48 -12.17 -10.43
C GLN A 96 0.46 -13.30 -10.61
N MET A 97 0.14 -14.06 -9.55
CA MET A 97 -0.89 -15.11 -9.60
C MET A 97 -2.31 -14.55 -9.82
N ALA A 98 -2.51 -13.24 -9.68
CA ALA A 98 -3.76 -12.60 -10.11
C ALA A 98 -3.92 -12.54 -11.64
N TYR A 99 -2.84 -12.71 -12.40
CA TYR A 99 -2.80 -12.56 -13.86
C TYR A 99 -2.50 -13.87 -14.59
N ILE A 100 -1.80 -14.79 -13.96
CA ILE A 100 -1.49 -16.13 -14.49
C ILE A 100 -1.86 -17.20 -13.47
N SER A 101 -2.05 -18.46 -13.93
CA SER A 101 -2.37 -19.55 -13.01
C SER A 101 -1.20 -19.84 -12.06
N LYS A 102 -1.53 -20.37 -10.89
CA LYS A 102 -0.55 -20.79 -9.88
C LYS A 102 0.50 -21.75 -10.45
N ASP A 103 0.07 -22.74 -11.24
CA ASP A 103 0.99 -23.73 -11.86
C ASP A 103 2.02 -23.06 -12.78
N LYS A 104 1.59 -22.06 -13.56
CA LYS A 104 2.48 -21.28 -14.42
C LYS A 104 3.46 -20.46 -13.59
N PHE A 105 2.99 -19.82 -12.53
CA PHE A 105 3.84 -19.05 -11.63
C PHE A 105 4.87 -19.94 -10.92
N GLU A 106 4.46 -21.10 -10.39
CA GLU A 106 5.38 -22.06 -9.77
C GLU A 106 6.43 -22.60 -10.75
N LYS A 107 6.03 -22.81 -12.02
CA LYS A 107 7.00 -23.16 -13.08
C LYS A 107 8.02 -22.05 -13.30
N MET A 108 7.58 -20.81 -13.36
CA MET A 108 8.48 -19.65 -13.52
C MET A 108 9.43 -19.50 -12.33
N LEU A 109 8.97 -19.74 -11.11
CA LEU A 109 9.82 -19.75 -9.91
C LEU A 109 10.86 -20.88 -9.98
N LYS A 110 10.44 -22.09 -10.37
CA LYS A 110 11.34 -23.25 -10.50
C LYS A 110 12.45 -23.01 -11.51
N GLU A 111 12.18 -22.34 -12.64
CA GLU A 111 13.18 -21.92 -13.62
C GLU A 111 14.26 -21.00 -13.02
N ARG A 112 13.98 -20.38 -11.87
CA ARG A 112 14.87 -19.49 -11.11
C ARG A 112 15.38 -20.12 -9.80
N ASN A 113 15.24 -21.43 -9.67
CA ASN A 113 15.58 -22.21 -8.47
C ASN A 113 14.87 -21.70 -7.19
N MET A 114 13.62 -21.26 -7.34
CA MET A 114 12.77 -20.79 -6.25
C MET A 114 11.54 -21.67 -6.12
N THR A 115 10.98 -21.71 -4.92
CA THR A 115 9.68 -22.31 -4.60
C THR A 115 8.67 -21.22 -4.28
N LEU A 116 7.38 -21.58 -4.21
CA LEU A 116 6.34 -20.67 -3.73
C LEU A 116 6.59 -20.24 -2.27
N SER A 117 7.14 -21.14 -1.45
CA SER A 117 7.55 -20.80 -0.08
C SER A 117 8.65 -19.75 -0.04
N ASP A 118 9.62 -19.79 -0.96
CA ASP A 118 10.66 -18.76 -1.04
C ASP A 118 10.05 -17.41 -1.44
N ALA A 119 9.07 -17.40 -2.36
CA ALA A 119 8.37 -16.18 -2.75
C ALA A 119 7.54 -15.57 -1.60
N TYR A 120 6.90 -16.41 -0.76
CA TYR A 120 6.23 -15.94 0.46
C TYR A 120 7.23 -15.42 1.49
N ASN A 121 8.27 -16.17 1.79
CA ASN A 121 9.27 -15.82 2.81
C ASN A 121 10.14 -14.62 2.41
N HIS A 122 10.00 -14.14 1.18
CA HIS A 122 10.72 -12.95 0.72
C HIS A 122 10.30 -11.68 1.48
N TYR A 123 9.07 -11.65 2.01
CA TYR A 123 8.52 -10.53 2.76
C TYR A 123 8.22 -10.94 4.21
N ASP A 124 8.55 -10.06 5.16
CA ASP A 124 8.25 -10.29 6.58
C ASP A 124 6.76 -10.18 6.88
N CYS A 125 6.05 -9.28 6.16
CA CYS A 125 4.59 -9.19 6.21
C CYS A 125 4.02 -8.68 4.89
N VAL A 126 2.76 -9.01 4.66
CA VAL A 126 1.98 -8.60 3.49
C VAL A 126 0.72 -7.88 3.96
N PHE A 127 0.56 -6.64 3.51
CA PHE A 127 -0.61 -5.82 3.77
C PHE A 127 -1.46 -5.78 2.51
N HIS A 128 -2.55 -6.54 2.51
CA HIS A 128 -3.51 -6.55 1.41
C HIS A 128 -4.61 -5.52 1.68
N LEU A 129 -4.70 -4.52 0.81
CA LEU A 129 -5.71 -3.47 0.85
C LEU A 129 -6.83 -3.83 -0.11
N VAL A 130 -8.02 -4.07 0.43
CA VAL A 130 -9.22 -4.39 -0.37
C VAL A 130 -9.60 -3.19 -1.24
N THR A 131 -9.95 -3.46 -2.51
CA THR A 131 -10.38 -2.42 -3.46
C THR A 131 -11.58 -1.63 -2.94
N ALA A 132 -11.63 -0.31 -3.22
CA ALA A 132 -12.79 0.52 -2.90
C ALA A 132 -14.07 0.04 -3.61
N ALA A 133 -13.94 -0.58 -4.79
CA ALA A 133 -15.09 -1.17 -5.50
C ALA A 133 -15.89 -2.14 -4.62
N LYS A 134 -15.23 -2.79 -3.62
CA LYS A 134 -15.87 -3.67 -2.64
C LYS A 134 -16.03 -2.93 -1.31
N GLY A 135 -17.24 -2.49 -1.00
CA GLY A 135 -17.60 -1.89 0.29
C GLY A 135 -17.53 -0.35 0.36
N ALA A 136 -16.99 0.31 -0.66
CA ALA A 136 -16.96 1.77 -0.78
C ALA A 136 -17.00 2.21 -2.27
N PRO A 137 -17.96 1.70 -3.07
CA PRO A 137 -17.96 1.85 -4.52
C PRO A 137 -18.05 3.31 -4.98
N GLU A 138 -18.57 4.22 -4.17
CA GLU A 138 -18.65 5.66 -4.43
C GLU A 138 -17.27 6.32 -4.55
N PHE A 139 -16.21 5.69 -4.00
CA PHE A 139 -14.83 6.16 -4.09
C PHE A 139 -14.01 5.42 -5.16
N TYR A 140 -14.62 4.47 -5.87
CA TYR A 140 -13.96 3.79 -6.97
C TYR A 140 -14.13 4.57 -8.26
N VAL A 141 -13.09 5.29 -8.68
CA VAL A 141 -13.08 6.06 -9.92
C VAL A 141 -12.41 5.24 -11.01
N TRP A 142 -13.09 5.05 -12.15
CA TRP A 142 -12.60 4.34 -13.33
C TRP A 142 -13.05 5.04 -14.63
N ASN A 143 -12.35 4.77 -15.73
CA ASN A 143 -12.71 5.28 -17.04
C ASN A 143 -13.89 4.47 -17.58
N ASP A 144 -15.11 4.95 -17.35
CA ASP A 144 -16.32 4.35 -17.88
C ASP A 144 -16.49 4.74 -19.36
N PRO A 145 -16.34 3.79 -20.31
CA PRO A 145 -16.42 4.09 -21.74
C PRO A 145 -17.84 4.54 -22.16
N SER A 146 -18.84 4.41 -21.30
CA SER A 146 -20.20 4.89 -21.56
C SER A 146 -20.42 6.36 -21.18
N LYS A 147 -19.44 7.01 -20.52
CA LYS A 147 -19.53 8.42 -20.09
C LYS A 147 -18.59 9.30 -20.90
N GLU A 148 -19.12 10.42 -21.42
CA GLU A 148 -18.34 11.39 -22.20
C GLU A 148 -17.28 12.15 -21.39
N ASP A 149 -17.41 12.15 -20.05
CA ASP A 149 -16.50 12.85 -19.14
C ASP A 149 -15.76 11.84 -18.28
N CYS A 150 -14.87 11.07 -18.92
CA CYS A 150 -13.96 10.18 -18.22
C CYS A 150 -12.89 11.03 -17.52
N GLY A 151 -13.00 11.19 -16.23
CA GLY A 151 -11.97 11.84 -15.43
C GLY A 151 -10.59 11.29 -15.78
N ASN A 152 -9.59 12.16 -15.88
CA ASN A 152 -8.22 11.96 -16.40
C ASN A 152 -7.40 10.82 -15.75
N ASN A 153 -7.97 9.67 -15.47
CA ASN A 153 -7.27 8.53 -14.90
C ASN A 153 -7.12 7.42 -15.96
N ALA A 154 -6.33 7.71 -17.01
CA ALA A 154 -6.02 6.79 -18.11
C ALA A 154 -5.46 5.42 -17.64
N ALA A 155 -5.07 5.30 -16.36
CA ALA A 155 -4.49 4.10 -15.77
C ALA A 155 -5.53 3.13 -15.18
N ARG A 156 -6.83 3.46 -15.15
CA ARG A 156 -7.88 2.61 -14.57
C ARG A 156 -8.93 2.30 -15.61
N SER A 157 -8.74 1.17 -16.30
CA SER A 157 -9.65 0.65 -17.32
C SER A 157 -10.63 -0.40 -16.78
N GLU A 158 -10.38 -0.94 -15.56
CA GLU A 158 -11.20 -1.98 -14.99
C GLU A 158 -12.52 -1.45 -14.45
N SER A 159 -13.63 -2.11 -14.80
CA SER A 159 -14.93 -1.90 -14.15
C SER A 159 -14.86 -2.24 -12.65
N PRO A 160 -15.82 -1.77 -11.83
CA PRO A 160 -15.87 -2.16 -10.42
C PRO A 160 -15.90 -3.68 -10.21
N GLU A 161 -16.62 -4.42 -11.04
CA GLU A 161 -16.73 -5.88 -10.98
C GLU A 161 -15.40 -6.54 -11.30
N GLU A 162 -14.71 -6.09 -12.34
CA GLU A 162 -13.38 -6.58 -12.72
C GLU A 162 -12.34 -6.28 -11.62
N ALA A 163 -12.43 -5.10 -11.00
CA ALA A 163 -11.56 -4.72 -9.91
C ALA A 163 -11.76 -5.63 -8.68
N ILE A 164 -13.00 -5.99 -8.35
CA ILE A 164 -13.31 -6.93 -7.26
C ILE A 164 -12.71 -8.31 -7.58
N ILE A 165 -12.91 -8.82 -8.79
CA ILE A 165 -12.36 -10.13 -9.21
C ILE A 165 -10.82 -10.13 -9.15
N LYS A 166 -10.17 -9.05 -9.60
CA LYS A 166 -8.72 -8.92 -9.53
C LYS A 166 -8.22 -8.84 -8.09
N ASP A 167 -8.93 -8.11 -7.24
CA ASP A 167 -8.62 -7.98 -5.82
C ASP A 167 -8.70 -9.32 -5.10
N GLU A 168 -9.76 -10.08 -5.34
CA GLU A 168 -9.94 -11.42 -4.76
C GLU A 168 -8.83 -12.38 -5.20
N LYS A 169 -8.48 -12.42 -6.49
CA LYS A 169 -7.34 -13.21 -6.99
C LYS A 169 -6.01 -12.79 -6.39
N THR A 170 -5.82 -11.47 -6.19
CA THR A 170 -4.63 -10.95 -5.55
C THR A 170 -4.56 -11.37 -4.08
N LEU A 171 -5.69 -11.35 -3.37
CA LEU A 171 -5.77 -11.85 -1.99
C LEU A 171 -5.51 -13.36 -1.92
N GLU A 172 -6.14 -14.15 -2.81
CA GLU A 172 -5.93 -15.60 -2.90
C GLU A 172 -4.45 -15.95 -3.09
N ALA A 173 -3.73 -15.16 -3.90
CA ALA A 173 -2.31 -15.34 -4.15
C ALA A 173 -1.45 -15.28 -2.87
N TRP A 174 -1.91 -14.62 -1.83
CA TRP A 174 -1.21 -14.47 -0.56
C TRP A 174 -1.74 -15.37 0.56
N ILE A 175 -2.81 -16.14 0.30
CA ILE A 175 -3.29 -17.13 1.27
C ILE A 175 -2.22 -18.20 1.47
N GLY A 176 -1.70 -18.28 2.69
CA GLY A 176 -0.56 -19.13 3.04
C GLY A 176 0.65 -18.36 3.54
N HIS A 177 0.72 -17.04 3.31
CA HIS A 177 1.73 -16.20 3.95
C HIS A 177 1.43 -16.04 5.45
N PRO A 178 2.40 -16.33 6.36
CA PRO A 178 2.15 -16.37 7.81
C PRO A 178 1.71 -15.03 8.40
N HIS A 179 2.14 -13.95 7.81
CA HIS A 179 1.85 -12.59 8.27
C HIS A 179 1.06 -11.78 7.23
N LEU A 180 0.05 -12.41 6.60
CA LEU A 180 -0.93 -11.71 5.78
C LEU A 180 -1.89 -10.90 6.67
N ARG A 181 -2.05 -9.62 6.36
CA ARG A 181 -3.02 -8.70 7.00
C ARG A 181 -3.92 -8.10 5.94
N VAL A 182 -5.23 -8.19 6.15
CA VAL A 182 -6.24 -7.72 5.20
C VAL A 182 -6.93 -6.48 5.76
N PHE A 183 -6.91 -5.40 5.00
CA PHE A 183 -7.53 -4.12 5.35
C PHE A 183 -8.72 -3.85 4.43
N ASP A 184 -9.90 -4.09 4.97
CA ASP A 184 -11.18 -3.89 4.30
C ASP A 184 -11.68 -2.42 4.36
N ASN A 185 -12.87 -2.17 3.80
CA ASN A 185 -13.51 -0.87 3.76
C ASN A 185 -14.64 -0.75 4.81
N THR A 186 -14.54 -1.42 5.96
CA THR A 186 -15.50 -1.34 7.07
C THR A 186 -15.45 0.01 7.81
N THR A 187 -14.36 0.76 7.65
CA THR A 187 -14.22 2.13 8.11
C THR A 187 -14.07 3.06 6.92
N ASN A 188 -14.22 4.38 7.15
CA ASN A 188 -13.84 5.36 6.13
C ASN A 188 -12.33 5.24 5.78
N PHE A 189 -11.89 5.94 4.74
CA PHE A 189 -10.54 5.80 4.22
C PHE A 189 -9.46 6.20 5.24
N GLU A 190 -9.69 7.25 6.04
CA GLU A 190 -8.78 7.65 7.13
C GLU A 190 -8.66 6.56 8.20
N GLY A 191 -9.78 5.96 8.59
CA GLY A 191 -9.80 4.82 9.52
C GLY A 191 -9.06 3.60 8.96
N LYS A 192 -9.16 3.34 7.65
CA LYS A 192 -8.39 2.29 6.98
C LYS A 192 -6.89 2.60 7.04
N LEU A 193 -6.48 3.83 6.71
CA LEU A 193 -5.08 4.25 6.78
C LEU A 193 -4.54 4.16 8.21
N LYS A 194 -5.36 4.54 9.20
CA LYS A 194 -5.00 4.40 10.62
C LYS A 194 -4.76 2.94 10.99
N ARG A 195 -5.65 2.02 10.62
CA ARG A 195 -5.49 0.56 10.89
C ARG A 195 -4.21 0.01 10.27
N ILE A 196 -3.89 0.42 9.03
CA ILE A 196 -2.66 0.00 8.34
C ILE A 196 -1.43 0.52 9.09
N THR A 197 -1.45 1.77 9.53
CA THR A 197 -0.36 2.40 10.28
C THR A 197 -0.17 1.75 11.64
N ASP A 198 -1.26 1.52 12.37
CA ASP A 198 -1.23 0.87 13.69
C ASP A 198 -0.66 -0.55 13.59
N GLU A 199 -1.05 -1.31 12.56
CA GLU A 199 -0.51 -2.66 12.33
C GLU A 199 0.98 -2.63 11.99
N LEU A 200 1.44 -1.69 11.16
CA LEU A 200 2.87 -1.54 10.84
C LEU A 200 3.68 -1.32 12.11
N PHE A 201 3.23 -0.44 13.00
CA PHE A 201 3.94 -0.19 14.25
C PHE A 201 3.84 -1.36 15.23
N THR A 202 2.75 -2.11 15.21
CA THR A 202 2.64 -3.37 15.95
C THR A 202 3.69 -4.37 15.49
N VAL A 203 3.85 -4.56 14.18
CA VAL A 203 4.87 -5.46 13.60
C VAL A 203 6.28 -4.97 13.92
N LEU A 204 6.52 -3.67 13.97
CA LEU A 204 7.80 -3.08 14.37
C LEU A 204 8.09 -3.18 15.87
N GLY A 205 7.11 -3.61 16.68
CA GLY A 205 7.21 -3.64 18.15
C GLY A 205 7.17 -2.25 18.79
N GLU A 206 6.73 -1.24 18.04
CA GLU A 206 6.60 0.12 18.54
C GLU A 206 5.24 0.31 19.24
N PRO A 207 5.17 1.12 20.30
CA PRO A 207 3.90 1.41 20.95
C PRO A 207 2.99 2.19 20.00
N ILE A 208 1.74 1.73 19.85
CA ILE A 208 0.71 2.47 19.13
C ILE A 208 0.38 3.71 19.98
N PRO A 209 0.44 4.92 19.42
CA PRO A 209 0.07 6.13 20.14
C PRO A 209 -1.39 6.04 20.54
N LYS A 210 -1.65 5.98 21.83
CA LYS A 210 -3.01 6.16 22.34
C LYS A 210 -3.27 7.67 22.39
N GLU A 211 -4.02 8.18 21.44
CA GLU A 211 -4.54 9.52 21.51
C GLU A 211 -5.59 9.57 22.63
N ILE A 212 -5.20 10.20 23.75
CA ILE A 212 -6.11 10.44 24.86
C ILE A 212 -6.64 11.86 24.72
N GLU A 213 -7.70 12.03 23.97
CA GLU A 213 -8.40 13.31 23.86
C GLU A 213 -9.32 13.48 25.05
N ARG A 214 -9.17 14.59 25.78
CA ARG A 214 -10.11 15.04 26.80
C ARG A 214 -10.61 16.41 26.43
N LYS A 215 -11.91 16.55 26.21
CA LYS A 215 -12.56 17.83 25.95
C LYS A 215 -13.04 18.42 27.26
N PHE A 216 -12.56 19.62 27.56
CA PHE A 216 -12.98 20.39 28.73
C PHE A 216 -13.70 21.64 28.27
N LEU A 217 -14.88 21.91 28.84
CA LEU A 217 -15.52 23.22 28.75
C LEU A 217 -14.81 24.15 29.71
N ILE A 218 -14.06 25.11 29.18
CA ILE A 218 -13.42 26.15 29.97
C ILE A 218 -13.99 27.52 29.62
N LYS A 219 -13.98 28.42 30.56
CA LYS A 219 -14.25 29.85 30.26
C LYS A 219 -13.16 30.36 29.33
N LYS A 220 -13.54 31.09 28.29
CA LYS A 220 -12.57 31.66 27.33
C LYS A 220 -11.54 32.50 28.09
N PRO A 221 -10.26 32.11 28.08
CA PRO A 221 -9.24 32.88 28.83
C PRO A 221 -9.00 34.26 28.19
N THR A 222 -8.59 35.19 28.98
CA THR A 222 -8.15 36.51 28.49
C THR A 222 -6.76 36.40 27.85
N ILE A 223 -6.39 37.40 27.06
CA ILE A 223 -5.05 37.45 26.43
C ILE A 223 -3.96 37.51 27.49
N GLU A 224 -4.19 38.17 28.63
CA GLU A 224 -3.25 38.24 29.73
C GLU A 224 -3.03 36.86 30.38
N GLU A 225 -4.10 36.13 30.65
CA GLU A 225 -4.00 34.76 31.18
C GLU A 225 -3.28 33.82 30.19
N ILE A 226 -3.52 33.94 28.88
CA ILE A 226 -2.81 33.13 27.86
C ILE A 226 -1.32 33.45 27.86
N ASN A 227 -0.96 34.73 27.94
CA ASN A 227 0.44 35.15 27.94
C ASN A 227 1.23 34.67 29.16
N THR A 228 0.56 34.43 30.30
CA THR A 228 1.20 33.87 31.51
C THR A 228 1.46 32.37 31.43
N LEU A 229 0.81 31.64 30.50
CA LEU A 229 0.96 30.18 30.34
C LEU A 229 2.21 29.75 29.54
N GLY A 230 3.02 30.69 29.06
CA GLY A 230 4.30 30.39 28.40
C GLY A 230 4.12 29.54 27.11
N TYR A 231 3.12 29.84 26.29
CA TYR A 231 2.88 29.13 25.05
C TYR A 231 4.02 29.33 24.03
N ILE A 232 4.30 28.26 23.27
CA ILE A 232 5.38 28.24 22.26
C ILE A 232 4.87 28.69 20.88
N SER A 233 3.58 28.47 20.58
CA SER A 233 2.98 28.83 19.29
C SER A 233 1.51 29.21 19.43
N LYS A 234 1.01 29.99 18.45
CA LYS A 234 -0.40 30.34 18.31
C LYS A 234 -0.87 29.97 16.92
N SER A 235 -1.97 29.21 16.83
CA SER A 235 -2.63 28.86 15.59
C SER A 235 -4.08 29.29 15.62
N ASN A 236 -4.61 29.78 14.50
CA ASN A 236 -6.03 29.99 14.30
C ASN A 236 -6.61 28.76 13.64
N ILE A 237 -7.50 28.06 14.33
CA ILE A 237 -8.21 26.89 13.81
C ILE A 237 -9.65 27.30 13.55
N ILE A 238 -10.12 27.16 12.30
CA ILE A 238 -11.53 27.35 11.92
C ILE A 238 -12.15 25.96 11.85
N LEU A 239 -13.08 25.67 12.78
CA LEU A 239 -13.89 24.46 12.77
C LEU A 239 -15.23 24.79 12.12
N THR A 240 -15.53 24.18 10.98
CA THR A 240 -16.83 24.30 10.32
C THR A 240 -17.64 23.04 10.58
N TYR A 241 -18.76 23.17 11.28
CA TYR A 241 -19.71 22.09 11.48
C TYR A 241 -20.73 22.13 10.34
N LEU A 242 -20.80 21.07 9.54
CA LEU A 242 -21.86 20.88 8.58
C LEU A 242 -23.03 20.16 9.28
N TYR A 243 -24.13 20.87 9.46
CA TYR A 243 -25.39 20.24 9.90
C TYR A 243 -26.02 19.56 8.67
N SER A 244 -26.25 18.26 8.76
CA SER A 244 -27.08 17.49 7.82
C SER A 244 -28.54 17.50 8.25
#